data_d265b91c5bb844e5c7c6a97c947c057c
#
_entry.id   d265b91c5bb844e5c7c6a97c947c057c
#
_cell.length_a   1.000
_cell.length_b   1.000
_cell.length_c   1.000
_cell.angle_alpha   90.00
_cell.angle_beta   90.00
_cell.angle_gamma   90.00
#
_symmetry.space_group_name_H-M   'P 1'
#
loop_
_entity.id
_entity.type
_entity.pdbx_description
1 polymer ?
#
loop_
_entity_poly.entity_id
_entity_poly.type
_entity_poly.pdbx_seq_one_letter_code
_entity_poly.pdbx_strand_id
1 'polypeptide(L)'
;MHQGKLVFSQIMTHLPLTTFRRCVAAHRGEHKVKDFSCLDQFLAMSFAQLTYRESLRDIEVNLRAQAKRLYHMGFRCATISRNTLANANATRPWQIYSDYAQHLIAIARPLYVDEPLGVDLDATVYAFDATTIDLCLSVYPWAPFRSAKAAVKLHTLLDLRGSIPSFIRITDGKTHEVNILDDLVIEPGAFYLLDRGYLDFARLFAIHQSQAYFVTRAKSNTKFQRRYSHPVDRINTPVLCDQTGVLTIYYSAKDYPQPLRRVVTRDETGQRLTFLTNNFALKPELIGALYRQRWQVELFFKWIKQHLRIKQFLGTSENAVKTQIWIAVCTYVLIAILKKRLNLPNSLHEILQILSLTMFETTPINQLLNPPSQFTDRDFESNQLDLL
;
A
#
# COMPACT_ATOMS: atom_id res chain seq x y z
N MET A 1 -8.61 25.32 13.09
CA MET A 1 -8.86 25.50 14.54
C MET A 1 -8.41 24.25 15.31
N HIS A 2 -7.14 24.16 15.67
CA HIS A 2 -6.62 23.00 16.43
C HIS A 2 -5.79 23.43 17.64
N GLN A 3 -5.90 24.70 18.06
CA GLN A 3 -5.19 25.20 19.25
C GLN A 3 -5.51 24.33 20.48
N GLY A 4 -4.47 23.83 21.14
CA GLY A 4 -4.58 22.98 22.32
C GLY A 4 -4.85 21.49 22.09
N LYS A 5 -5.10 21.02 20.85
CA LYS A 5 -5.24 19.59 20.56
C LYS A 5 -3.89 18.95 20.30
N LEU A 6 -3.66 17.78 20.88
CA LEU A 6 -2.45 16.99 20.61
C LEU A 6 -2.35 16.63 19.13
N VAL A 7 -1.14 16.57 18.58
CA VAL A 7 -0.87 16.19 17.17
C VAL A 7 -1.55 14.88 16.83
N PHE A 8 -1.47 13.85 17.71
CA PHE A 8 -2.20 12.60 17.51
C PHE A 8 -3.71 12.81 17.32
N SER A 9 -4.33 13.62 18.17
CA SER A 9 -5.75 13.94 18.06
C SER A 9 -6.07 14.72 16.79
N GLN A 10 -5.19 15.63 16.36
CA GLN A 10 -5.37 16.36 15.11
C GLN A 10 -5.39 15.41 13.92
N ILE A 11 -4.49 14.42 13.86
CA ILE A 11 -4.49 13.37 12.83
C ILE A 11 -5.82 12.61 12.86
N MET A 12 -6.25 12.15 14.04
CA MET A 12 -7.44 11.32 14.19
C MET A 12 -8.76 12.07 13.88
N THR A 13 -8.77 13.41 13.84
CA THR A 13 -9.95 14.19 13.38
C THR A 13 -10.27 13.99 11.91
N HIS A 14 -9.34 13.48 11.11
CA HIS A 14 -9.56 13.17 9.70
C HIS A 14 -10.26 11.82 9.47
N LEU A 15 -10.44 11.02 10.52
CA LEU A 15 -11.13 9.73 10.44
C LEU A 15 -12.65 9.91 10.33
N PRO A 16 -13.33 9.25 9.37
CA PRO A 16 -14.79 9.23 9.29
C PRO A 16 -15.37 8.28 10.36
N LEU A 17 -15.48 8.75 11.60
CA LEU A 17 -15.89 7.94 12.77
C LEU A 17 -17.28 7.30 12.63
N THR A 18 -18.22 7.95 11.92
CA THR A 18 -19.53 7.35 11.64
C THR A 18 -19.41 6.09 10.81
N THR A 19 -18.53 6.12 9.78
CA THR A 19 -18.23 4.94 8.95
C THR A 19 -17.55 3.86 9.77
N PHE A 20 -16.58 4.23 10.63
CA PHE A 20 -15.94 3.27 11.53
C PHE A 20 -16.97 2.54 12.41
N ARG A 21 -17.88 3.27 13.02
CA ARG A 21 -18.95 2.68 13.86
C ARG A 21 -19.85 1.73 13.06
N ARG A 22 -20.14 2.04 11.79
CA ARG A 22 -20.89 1.13 10.90
C ARG A 22 -20.13 -0.17 10.65
N CYS A 23 -18.82 -0.11 10.37
CA CYS A 23 -17.99 -1.30 10.22
C CYS A 23 -17.95 -2.15 11.50
N VAL A 24 -17.82 -1.51 12.67
CA VAL A 24 -17.87 -2.18 13.98
C VAL A 24 -19.21 -2.88 14.21
N ALA A 25 -20.33 -2.21 13.89
CA ALA A 25 -21.67 -2.77 14.04
C ALA A 25 -21.92 -3.95 13.09
N ALA A 26 -21.49 -3.85 11.82
CA ALA A 26 -21.64 -4.90 10.82
C ALA A 26 -20.98 -6.23 11.25
N HIS A 27 -19.86 -6.15 11.94
CA HIS A 27 -19.11 -7.31 12.44
C HIS A 27 -19.31 -7.61 13.92
N ARG A 28 -20.28 -6.96 14.59
CA ARG A 28 -20.56 -7.11 16.02
C ARG A 28 -19.32 -6.95 16.92
N GLY A 29 -18.40 -6.06 16.53
CA GLY A 29 -17.09 -5.92 17.17
C GLY A 29 -17.11 -5.48 18.63
N GLU A 30 -18.19 -4.84 19.08
CA GLU A 30 -18.41 -4.41 20.47
C GLU A 30 -19.38 -5.31 21.25
N HIS A 31 -19.65 -6.52 20.73
CA HIS A 31 -20.47 -7.47 21.49
C HIS A 31 -19.76 -7.87 22.80
N LYS A 32 -20.44 -7.65 23.95
CA LYS A 32 -19.91 -7.89 25.31
C LYS A 32 -18.65 -7.07 25.67
N VAL A 33 -18.37 -5.99 24.97
CA VAL A 33 -17.27 -5.07 25.32
C VAL A 33 -17.76 -4.10 26.40
N LYS A 34 -16.98 -3.97 27.50
CA LYS A 34 -17.29 -3.07 28.62
C LYS A 34 -16.53 -1.75 28.49
N ASP A 35 -15.20 -1.78 28.59
CA ASP A 35 -14.39 -0.58 28.78
C ASP A 35 -13.48 -0.26 27.59
N PHE A 36 -12.93 -1.29 26.91
CA PHE A 36 -11.97 -1.12 25.81
C PHE A 36 -12.66 -1.33 24.47
N SER A 37 -13.08 -0.25 23.80
CA SER A 37 -13.83 -0.27 22.54
C SER A 37 -12.96 -0.70 21.34
N CYS A 38 -13.60 -1.00 20.19
CA CYS A 38 -12.89 -1.20 18.92
C CYS A 38 -12.15 0.07 18.46
N LEU A 39 -12.68 1.25 18.82
CA LEU A 39 -12.00 2.51 18.54
C LEU A 39 -10.74 2.65 19.41
N ASP A 40 -10.80 2.30 20.70
CA ASP A 40 -9.61 2.32 21.58
C ASP A 40 -8.52 1.39 21.05
N GLN A 41 -8.90 0.19 20.56
CA GLN A 41 -7.97 -0.73 19.91
C GLN A 41 -7.36 -0.10 18.64
N PHE A 42 -8.17 0.48 17.76
CA PHE A 42 -7.72 1.15 16.57
C PHE A 42 -6.73 2.28 16.89
N LEU A 43 -7.08 3.14 17.85
CA LEU A 43 -6.22 4.26 18.28
C LEU A 43 -4.90 3.77 18.88
N ALA A 44 -4.93 2.74 19.76
CA ALA A 44 -3.72 2.18 20.37
C ALA A 44 -2.78 1.56 19.32
N MET A 45 -3.33 0.82 18.35
CA MET A 45 -2.56 0.21 17.28
C MET A 45 -2.05 1.26 16.29
N SER A 46 -2.85 2.29 15.94
CA SER A 46 -2.41 3.39 15.09
C SER A 46 -1.31 4.23 15.77
N PHE A 47 -1.43 4.47 17.07
CA PHE A 47 -0.37 5.09 17.86
C PHE A 47 0.93 4.26 17.78
N ALA A 48 0.84 2.95 17.93
CA ALA A 48 1.99 2.05 17.83
C ALA A 48 2.66 2.14 16.45
N GLN A 49 1.88 2.21 15.37
CA GLN A 49 2.38 2.36 14.01
C GLN A 49 3.10 3.71 13.82
N LEU A 50 2.43 4.79 14.23
CA LEU A 50 2.94 6.16 14.05
C LEU A 50 4.18 6.48 14.91
N THR A 51 4.35 5.78 16.04
CA THR A 51 5.46 6.01 16.97
C THR A 51 6.46 4.85 17.02
N TYR A 52 6.38 3.93 16.07
CA TYR A 52 7.31 2.80 15.90
C TYR A 52 7.43 1.90 17.13
N ARG A 53 6.30 1.60 17.84
CA ARG A 53 6.31 0.68 18.99
C ARG A 53 6.53 -0.76 18.54
N GLU A 54 7.35 -1.48 19.31
CA GLU A 54 7.83 -2.82 18.92
C GLU A 54 7.13 -3.96 19.63
N SER A 55 6.43 -3.68 20.72
CA SER A 55 5.72 -4.69 21.49
C SER A 55 4.46 -4.14 22.15
N LEU A 56 3.51 -5.02 22.51
CA LEU A 56 2.34 -4.64 23.29
C LEU A 56 2.71 -4.04 24.66
N ARG A 57 3.83 -4.48 25.24
CA ARG A 57 4.36 -3.92 26.48
C ARG A 57 4.85 -2.49 26.29
N ASP A 58 5.52 -2.23 25.18
CA ASP A 58 5.98 -0.89 24.82
C ASP A 58 4.79 0.07 24.62
N ILE A 59 3.72 -0.39 23.95
CA ILE A 59 2.48 0.38 23.79
C ILE A 59 1.89 0.69 25.16
N GLU A 60 1.74 -0.31 26.05
CA GLU A 60 1.21 -0.15 27.40
C GLU A 60 2.00 0.88 28.21
N VAL A 61 3.33 0.75 28.24
CA VAL A 61 4.21 1.64 29.03
C VAL A 61 4.09 3.08 28.54
N ASN A 62 4.13 3.30 27.23
CA ASN A 62 4.05 4.65 26.66
C ASN A 62 2.66 5.27 26.88
N LEU A 63 1.57 4.54 26.64
CA LEU A 63 0.23 5.08 26.86
C LEU A 63 -0.08 5.27 28.37
N ARG A 64 0.45 4.43 29.24
CA ARG A 64 0.35 4.60 30.69
C ARG A 64 1.07 5.85 31.16
N ALA A 65 2.24 6.16 30.63
CA ALA A 65 2.96 7.41 30.92
C ALA A 65 2.14 8.65 30.51
N GLN A 66 1.21 8.50 29.55
CA GLN A 66 0.33 9.55 29.07
C GLN A 66 -1.12 9.43 29.63
N ALA A 67 -1.35 8.73 30.74
CA ALA A 67 -2.69 8.44 31.26
C ALA A 67 -3.59 9.67 31.35
N LYS A 68 -3.07 10.83 31.80
CA LYS A 68 -3.79 12.11 31.89
C LYS A 68 -4.17 12.70 30.52
N ARG A 69 -3.54 12.24 29.43
CA ARG A 69 -3.75 12.74 28.06
C ARG A 69 -4.58 11.78 27.21
N LEU A 70 -4.87 10.55 27.65
CA LEU A 70 -5.61 9.55 26.88
C LEU A 70 -6.95 10.08 26.37
N TYR A 71 -7.69 10.77 27.22
CA TYR A 71 -8.95 11.41 26.82
C TYR A 71 -8.75 12.42 25.68
N HIS A 72 -7.71 13.24 25.77
CA HIS A 72 -7.39 14.22 24.72
C HIS A 72 -6.85 13.56 23.42
N MET A 73 -6.40 12.32 23.49
CA MET A 73 -6.05 11.50 22.33
C MET A 73 -7.25 10.79 21.68
N GLY A 74 -8.43 10.89 22.31
CA GLY A 74 -9.67 10.28 21.84
C GLY A 74 -9.99 8.92 22.43
N PHE A 75 -9.21 8.42 23.37
CA PHE A 75 -9.50 7.18 24.09
C PHE A 75 -10.68 7.36 25.07
N ARG A 76 -11.51 6.33 25.17
CA ARG A 76 -12.60 6.27 26.14
C ARG A 76 -12.18 5.59 27.44
N CYS A 77 -11.24 4.65 27.35
CA CYS A 77 -10.72 3.92 28.49
C CYS A 77 -9.69 4.76 29.26
N ALA A 78 -9.68 4.61 30.58
CA ALA A 78 -8.72 5.30 31.45
C ALA A 78 -7.33 4.65 31.45
N THR A 79 -7.25 3.36 31.11
CA THR A 79 -6.01 2.59 31.08
C THR A 79 -6.03 1.59 29.94
N ILE A 80 -4.84 1.30 29.41
CA ILE A 80 -4.66 0.32 28.34
C ILE A 80 -3.61 -0.69 28.81
N SER A 81 -4.02 -1.95 28.99
CA SER A 81 -3.09 -3.02 29.33
C SER A 81 -2.73 -3.85 28.10
N ARG A 82 -1.51 -4.41 28.11
CA ARG A 82 -1.06 -5.34 27.06
C ARG A 82 -1.98 -6.54 26.89
N ASN A 83 -2.52 -7.06 28.00
CA ASN A 83 -3.39 -8.24 27.96
C ASN A 83 -4.75 -7.90 27.32
N THR A 84 -5.33 -6.74 27.63
CA THR A 84 -6.57 -6.26 27.01
C THR A 84 -6.36 -6.06 25.51
N LEU A 85 -5.25 -5.43 25.12
CA LEU A 85 -4.92 -5.18 23.71
C LEU A 85 -4.63 -6.50 22.96
N ALA A 86 -3.89 -7.43 23.56
CA ALA A 86 -3.64 -8.76 23.01
C ALA A 86 -4.94 -9.53 22.76
N ASN A 87 -5.82 -9.56 23.76
CA ASN A 87 -7.11 -10.23 23.65
C ASN A 87 -7.99 -9.59 22.55
N ALA A 88 -8.05 -8.27 22.51
CA ALA A 88 -8.79 -7.55 21.48
C ALA A 88 -8.25 -7.89 20.06
N ASN A 89 -6.92 -7.90 19.87
CA ASN A 89 -6.30 -8.27 18.60
C ASN A 89 -6.58 -9.73 18.22
N ALA A 90 -6.66 -10.64 19.18
CA ALA A 90 -6.91 -12.05 18.93
C ALA A 90 -8.38 -12.38 18.63
N THR A 91 -9.33 -11.65 19.21
CA THR A 91 -10.75 -12.06 19.22
C THR A 91 -11.68 -11.18 18.39
N ARG A 92 -11.38 -9.89 18.22
CA ARG A 92 -12.24 -8.99 17.45
C ARG A 92 -12.07 -9.19 15.97
N PRO A 93 -13.16 -9.25 15.18
CA PRO A 93 -13.09 -9.51 13.75
C PRO A 93 -12.18 -8.49 13.03
N TRP A 94 -11.11 -8.98 12.40
CA TRP A 94 -10.20 -8.14 11.60
C TRP A 94 -10.89 -7.46 10.42
N GLN A 95 -12.03 -8.02 9.98
CA GLN A 95 -12.87 -7.48 8.91
C GLN A 95 -13.34 -6.05 9.19
N ILE A 96 -13.51 -5.66 10.46
CA ILE A 96 -13.82 -4.28 10.85
C ILE A 96 -12.82 -3.30 10.23
N TYR A 97 -11.54 -3.62 10.34
CA TYR A 97 -10.44 -2.76 9.89
C TYR A 97 -10.20 -2.89 8.39
N SER A 98 -10.49 -4.05 7.81
CA SER A 98 -10.50 -4.27 6.36
C SER A 98 -11.55 -3.40 5.68
N ASP A 99 -12.79 -3.47 6.11
CA ASP A 99 -13.89 -2.69 5.55
C ASP A 99 -13.64 -1.19 5.75
N TYR A 100 -13.13 -0.82 6.92
CA TYR A 100 -12.79 0.57 7.19
C TYR A 100 -11.66 1.08 6.29
N ALA A 101 -10.65 0.24 6.01
CA ALA A 101 -9.58 0.58 5.06
C ALA A 101 -10.14 0.87 3.65
N GLN A 102 -11.10 0.05 3.17
CA GLN A 102 -11.75 0.28 1.87
C GLN A 102 -12.45 1.65 1.83
N HIS A 103 -13.11 2.06 2.90
CA HIS A 103 -13.72 3.39 2.98
C HIS A 103 -12.67 4.52 2.97
N LEU A 104 -11.56 4.35 3.67
CA LEU A 104 -10.47 5.34 3.65
C LEU A 104 -9.83 5.42 2.25
N ILE A 105 -9.63 4.29 1.58
CA ILE A 105 -9.13 4.22 0.21
C ILE A 105 -10.08 4.97 -0.75
N ALA A 106 -11.39 4.76 -0.63
CA ALA A 106 -12.39 5.46 -1.42
C ALA A 106 -12.35 6.99 -1.22
N ILE A 107 -11.97 7.46 -0.02
CA ILE A 107 -11.74 8.89 0.25
C ILE A 107 -10.41 9.36 -0.33
N ALA A 108 -9.36 8.54 -0.26
CA ALA A 108 -8.02 8.92 -0.69
C ALA A 108 -7.90 9.03 -2.22
N ARG A 109 -8.39 8.04 -2.98
CA ARG A 109 -8.22 7.98 -4.45
C ARG A 109 -8.60 9.28 -5.17
N PRO A 110 -9.78 9.90 -4.95
CA PRO A 110 -10.14 11.15 -5.61
C PRO A 110 -9.19 12.31 -5.30
N LEU A 111 -8.52 12.31 -4.13
CA LEU A 111 -7.58 13.36 -3.75
C LEU A 111 -6.27 13.29 -4.56
N TYR A 112 -6.00 12.17 -5.21
CA TYR A 112 -4.78 11.91 -5.95
C TYR A 112 -4.97 11.80 -7.47
N VAL A 113 -6.19 12.05 -7.98
CA VAL A 113 -6.51 11.88 -9.41
C VAL A 113 -5.62 12.73 -10.33
N ASP A 114 -5.24 13.93 -9.88
CA ASP A 114 -4.41 14.87 -10.64
C ASP A 114 -2.90 14.71 -10.38
N GLU A 115 -2.49 13.70 -9.59
CA GLU A 115 -1.06 13.46 -9.36
C GLU A 115 -0.37 12.97 -10.65
N PRO A 116 0.84 13.47 -10.92
CA PRO A 116 1.58 13.04 -12.10
C PRO A 116 1.95 11.55 -11.99
N LEU A 117 1.67 10.81 -13.05
CA LEU A 117 2.01 9.39 -13.16
C LEU A 117 3.49 9.16 -13.50
N GLY A 118 4.24 10.22 -13.86
CA GLY A 118 5.61 10.11 -14.38
C GLY A 118 5.69 9.65 -15.83
N VAL A 119 4.54 9.48 -16.50
CA VAL A 119 4.40 9.24 -17.94
C VAL A 119 3.20 10.03 -18.45
N ASP A 120 3.27 10.45 -19.72
CA ASP A 120 2.19 11.21 -20.38
C ASP A 120 1.05 10.24 -20.75
N LEU A 121 0.18 9.98 -19.79
CA LEU A 121 -0.98 9.09 -19.95
C LEU A 121 -2.12 9.54 -19.03
N ASP A 122 -3.24 9.86 -19.65
CA ASP A 122 -4.49 10.20 -18.95
C ASP A 122 -5.39 8.97 -18.81
N ALA A 123 -4.92 8.00 -18.04
CA ALA A 123 -5.68 6.80 -17.69
C ALA A 123 -5.27 6.33 -16.29
N THR A 124 -6.14 5.57 -15.64
CA THR A 124 -5.80 4.89 -14.39
C THR A 124 -4.76 3.81 -14.67
N VAL A 125 -3.70 3.77 -13.90
CA VAL A 125 -2.65 2.75 -14.01
C VAL A 125 -2.46 2.06 -12.68
N TYR A 126 -2.60 0.76 -12.71
CA TYR A 126 -2.43 -0.11 -11.56
C TYR A 126 -1.14 -0.94 -11.69
N ALA A 127 -0.41 -1.09 -10.60
CA ALA A 127 0.60 -2.12 -10.46
C ALA A 127 0.09 -3.22 -9.53
N PHE A 128 0.15 -4.47 -9.96
CA PHE A 128 -0.19 -5.62 -9.13
C PHE A 128 1.06 -6.41 -8.80
N ASP A 129 1.24 -6.68 -7.51
CA ASP A 129 2.34 -7.52 -7.02
C ASP A 129 2.01 -8.10 -5.64
N ALA A 130 2.85 -9.02 -5.16
CA ALA A 130 2.75 -9.61 -3.84
C ALA A 130 4.06 -9.51 -3.09
N THR A 131 3.96 -9.36 -1.77
CA THR A 131 5.13 -9.42 -0.91
C THR A 131 4.95 -10.48 0.17
N THR A 132 6.00 -11.23 0.44
CA THR A 132 6.03 -12.25 1.49
C THR A 132 6.56 -11.64 2.78
N ILE A 133 5.90 -11.96 3.89
CA ILE A 133 6.33 -11.65 5.25
C ILE A 133 6.65 -12.98 5.91
N ASP A 134 7.94 -13.24 6.13
CA ASP A 134 8.41 -14.47 6.74
C ASP A 134 8.05 -14.54 8.22
N LEU A 135 7.62 -15.70 8.67
CA LEU A 135 7.19 -15.99 10.04
C LEU A 135 7.90 -17.26 10.57
N CYS A 136 8.00 -17.36 11.88
CA CYS A 136 8.48 -18.57 12.53
C CYS A 136 7.34 -19.60 12.65
N LEU A 137 7.51 -20.78 12.05
CA LEU A 137 6.45 -21.82 12.01
C LEU A 137 6.01 -22.28 13.40
N SER A 138 6.91 -22.37 14.37
CA SER A 138 6.56 -22.75 15.74
C SER A 138 5.66 -21.74 16.45
N VAL A 139 5.70 -20.48 16.03
CA VAL A 139 4.91 -19.38 16.59
C VAL A 139 3.62 -19.16 15.78
N TYR A 140 3.65 -19.41 14.47
CA TYR A 140 2.54 -19.18 13.54
C TYR A 140 2.17 -20.45 12.75
N PRO A 141 1.70 -21.52 13.43
CA PRO A 141 1.43 -22.82 12.78
C PRO A 141 0.29 -22.76 11.75
N TRP A 142 -0.57 -21.75 11.82
CA TRP A 142 -1.69 -21.51 10.90
C TRP A 142 -1.26 -20.98 9.53
N ALA A 143 -0.02 -20.48 9.36
CA ALA A 143 0.48 -19.88 8.11
C ALA A 143 1.61 -20.71 7.47
N PRO A 144 1.45 -22.01 7.18
CA PRO A 144 2.51 -22.84 6.64
C PRO A 144 2.93 -22.37 5.24
N PHE A 145 4.25 -22.29 4.99
CA PHE A 145 4.79 -21.89 3.69
C PHE A 145 5.66 -22.99 3.07
N ARG A 146 6.67 -23.47 3.84
CA ARG A 146 7.55 -24.59 3.47
C ARG A 146 7.66 -25.53 4.67
N SER A 147 8.34 -26.67 4.50
CA SER A 147 8.47 -27.69 5.57
C SER A 147 8.87 -27.13 6.95
N ALA A 148 9.69 -26.08 6.98
CA ALA A 148 10.18 -25.47 8.22
C ALA A 148 9.88 -23.96 8.35
N LYS A 149 9.06 -23.39 7.46
CA LYS A 149 8.78 -21.93 7.44
C LYS A 149 7.30 -21.65 7.39
N ALA A 150 6.90 -20.58 8.04
CA ALA A 150 5.61 -19.95 7.87
C ALA A 150 5.76 -18.62 7.13
N ALA A 151 4.73 -18.18 6.45
CA ALA A 151 4.69 -16.88 5.82
C ALA A 151 3.26 -16.41 5.56
N VAL A 152 3.10 -15.11 5.54
CA VAL A 152 1.89 -14.43 5.06
C VAL A 152 2.25 -13.65 3.80
N LYS A 153 1.41 -13.74 2.78
CA LYS A 153 1.53 -12.92 1.56
C LYS A 153 0.52 -11.79 1.58
N LEU A 154 1.01 -10.61 1.22
CA LEU A 154 0.20 -9.43 1.01
C LEU A 154 0.17 -9.14 -0.49
N HIS A 155 -0.94 -9.43 -1.14
CA HIS A 155 -1.20 -9.13 -2.55
C HIS A 155 -1.83 -7.75 -2.64
N THR A 156 -1.31 -6.89 -3.50
CA THR A 156 -1.77 -5.49 -3.59
C THR A 156 -1.93 -5.08 -5.04
N LEU A 157 -3.08 -4.51 -5.37
CA LEU A 157 -3.27 -3.69 -6.55
C LEU A 157 -3.09 -2.23 -6.12
N LEU A 158 -2.03 -1.60 -6.58
CA LEU A 158 -1.67 -0.24 -6.24
C LEU A 158 -2.09 0.70 -7.38
N ASP A 159 -2.93 1.68 -7.09
CA ASP A 159 -3.16 2.82 -7.98
C ASP A 159 -1.90 3.69 -7.95
N LEU A 160 -1.25 3.85 -9.10
CA LEU A 160 0.03 4.54 -9.19
C LEU A 160 -0.09 6.06 -9.06
N ARG A 161 -1.28 6.62 -9.22
CA ARG A 161 -1.54 8.00 -8.84
C ARG A 161 -1.60 8.11 -7.32
N GLY A 162 -0.52 8.60 -6.73
CA GLY A 162 -0.36 8.75 -5.29
C GLY A 162 -0.05 7.47 -4.51
N SER A 163 0.20 6.35 -5.19
CA SER A 163 0.53 5.06 -4.56
C SER A 163 -0.53 4.60 -3.55
N ILE A 164 -1.81 4.72 -3.90
CA ILE A 164 -2.92 4.31 -3.04
C ILE A 164 -3.31 2.85 -3.33
N PRO A 165 -3.29 1.95 -2.34
CA PRO A 165 -3.72 0.57 -2.56
C PRO A 165 -5.23 0.52 -2.84
N SER A 166 -5.63 0.00 -4.00
CA SER A 166 -7.04 -0.14 -4.40
C SER A 166 -7.62 -1.51 -4.02
N PHE A 167 -6.75 -2.53 -3.94
CA PHE A 167 -7.10 -3.88 -3.51
C PHE A 167 -5.97 -4.45 -2.66
N ILE A 168 -6.33 -5.13 -1.57
CA ILE A 168 -5.39 -5.88 -0.73
C ILE A 168 -6.01 -7.22 -0.37
N ARG A 169 -5.24 -8.30 -0.57
CA ARG A 169 -5.57 -9.65 -0.13
C ARG A 169 -4.45 -10.23 0.72
N ILE A 170 -4.79 -10.77 1.89
CA ILE A 170 -3.86 -11.44 2.78
C ILE A 170 -4.09 -12.94 2.66
N THR A 171 -3.05 -13.70 2.32
CA THR A 171 -3.10 -15.16 2.21
C THR A 171 -1.95 -15.80 2.98
N ASP A 172 -1.99 -17.11 3.11
CA ASP A 172 -0.83 -17.88 3.53
C ASP A 172 0.28 -17.89 2.46
N GLY A 173 1.46 -18.38 2.82
CA GLY A 173 2.60 -18.45 1.91
C GLY A 173 2.44 -19.44 0.76
N LYS A 174 1.51 -20.41 0.85
CA LYS A 174 1.30 -21.47 -0.16
C LYS A 174 0.44 -20.99 -1.34
N THR A 175 -0.39 -19.98 -1.13
CA THR A 175 -1.29 -19.48 -2.17
C THR A 175 -0.50 -19.01 -3.38
N HIS A 176 -0.87 -19.51 -4.56
CA HIS A 176 -0.26 -19.11 -5.83
C HIS A 176 -0.70 -17.69 -6.18
N GLU A 177 0.26 -16.79 -6.37
CA GLU A 177 0.03 -15.36 -6.54
C GLU A 177 -0.83 -15.03 -7.77
N VAL A 178 -0.66 -15.79 -8.86
CA VAL A 178 -1.41 -15.59 -10.11
C VAL A 178 -2.92 -15.80 -9.93
N ASN A 179 -3.34 -16.67 -8.99
CA ASN A 179 -4.76 -16.94 -8.75
C ASN A 179 -5.50 -15.74 -8.14
N ILE A 180 -4.77 -14.82 -7.50
CA ILE A 180 -5.38 -13.63 -6.92
C ILE A 180 -5.87 -12.64 -7.99
N LEU A 181 -5.40 -12.77 -9.24
CA LEU A 181 -5.94 -11.99 -10.35
C LEU A 181 -7.43 -12.26 -10.58
N ASP A 182 -7.93 -13.43 -10.21
CA ASP A 182 -9.34 -13.81 -10.31
C ASP A 182 -10.24 -13.06 -9.31
N ASP A 183 -9.65 -12.53 -8.22
CA ASP A 183 -10.36 -11.75 -7.21
C ASP A 183 -10.48 -10.26 -7.59
N LEU A 184 -9.78 -9.80 -8.64
CA LEU A 184 -9.76 -8.39 -9.02
C LEU A 184 -11.02 -7.99 -9.77
N VAL A 185 -11.60 -6.87 -9.37
CA VAL A 185 -12.60 -6.17 -10.18
C VAL A 185 -11.87 -5.32 -11.21
N ILE A 186 -11.93 -5.72 -12.48
CA ILE A 186 -11.22 -5.04 -13.55
C ILE A 186 -11.96 -3.78 -13.96
N GLU A 187 -11.27 -2.64 -13.92
CA GLU A 187 -11.79 -1.32 -14.32
C GLU A 187 -11.57 -1.10 -15.82
N PRO A 188 -12.65 -0.92 -16.62
CA PRO A 188 -12.50 -0.65 -18.06
C PRO A 188 -11.67 0.60 -18.33
N GLY A 189 -10.83 0.56 -19.37
CA GLY A 189 -9.93 1.65 -19.76
C GLY A 189 -8.64 1.75 -18.93
N ALA A 190 -8.54 1.08 -17.78
CA ALA A 190 -7.35 1.11 -16.94
C ALA A 190 -6.23 0.21 -17.48
N PHE A 191 -4.99 0.53 -17.08
CA PHE A 191 -3.80 -0.26 -17.38
C PHE A 191 -3.36 -1.06 -16.16
N TYR A 192 -3.08 -2.34 -16.36
CA TYR A 192 -2.58 -3.26 -15.34
C TYR A 192 -1.13 -3.66 -15.62
N LEU A 193 -0.22 -3.23 -14.78
CA LEU A 193 1.21 -3.55 -14.86
C LEU A 193 1.48 -4.81 -14.03
N LEU A 194 1.90 -5.87 -14.69
CA LEU A 194 2.06 -7.19 -14.10
C LEU A 194 3.49 -7.69 -14.30
N ASP A 195 4.11 -8.27 -13.26
CA ASP A 195 5.39 -8.93 -13.44
C ASP A 195 5.21 -10.24 -14.26
N ARG A 196 6.30 -10.72 -14.82
CA ARG A 196 6.33 -11.99 -15.61
C ARG A 196 5.86 -13.21 -14.81
N GLY A 197 5.87 -13.14 -13.48
CA GLY A 197 5.31 -14.17 -12.59
C GLY A 197 3.81 -14.35 -12.80
N TYR A 198 3.13 -13.28 -13.15
CA TYR A 198 1.67 -13.25 -13.40
C TYR A 198 1.30 -13.51 -14.87
N LEU A 199 2.24 -13.95 -15.71
CA LEU A 199 1.97 -14.28 -17.11
C LEU A 199 1.13 -15.55 -17.21
N ASP A 200 -0.19 -15.37 -17.28
CA ASP A 200 -1.22 -16.36 -17.50
C ASP A 200 -2.18 -15.82 -18.58
N PHE A 201 -2.23 -16.50 -19.72
CA PHE A 201 -2.90 -15.97 -20.89
C PHE A 201 -4.43 -15.93 -20.75
N ALA A 202 -5.04 -16.86 -20.01
CA ALA A 202 -6.48 -16.83 -19.77
C ALA A 202 -6.86 -15.60 -18.92
N ARG A 203 -6.09 -15.28 -17.88
CA ARG A 203 -6.31 -14.12 -17.02
C ARG A 203 -6.01 -12.80 -17.73
N LEU A 204 -4.96 -12.77 -18.56
CA LEU A 204 -4.71 -11.61 -19.43
C LEU A 204 -5.82 -11.38 -20.45
N PHE A 205 -6.44 -12.46 -20.94
CA PHE A 205 -7.59 -12.34 -21.83
C PHE A 205 -8.84 -11.86 -21.09
N ALA A 206 -9.05 -12.26 -19.84
CA ALA A 206 -10.12 -11.70 -18.99
C ALA A 206 -9.97 -10.18 -18.78
N ILE A 207 -8.74 -9.68 -18.56
CA ILE A 207 -8.46 -8.22 -18.52
C ILE A 207 -8.84 -7.58 -19.86
N HIS A 208 -8.45 -8.19 -20.99
CA HIS A 208 -8.78 -7.67 -22.33
C HIS A 208 -10.30 -7.66 -22.57
N GLN A 209 -11.00 -8.73 -22.22
CA GLN A 209 -12.47 -8.80 -22.35
C GLN A 209 -13.20 -7.76 -21.50
N SER A 210 -12.60 -7.37 -20.38
CA SER A 210 -13.09 -6.29 -19.51
C SER A 210 -12.80 -4.89 -20.06
N GLN A 211 -12.36 -4.77 -21.31
CA GLN A 211 -12.01 -3.49 -21.98
C GLN A 211 -10.88 -2.74 -21.26
N ALA A 212 -10.00 -3.46 -20.57
CA ALA A 212 -8.83 -2.92 -19.90
C ALA A 212 -7.54 -3.35 -20.61
N TYR A 213 -6.45 -2.69 -20.25
CA TYR A 213 -5.15 -2.93 -20.85
C TYR A 213 -4.18 -3.53 -19.84
N PHE A 214 -3.25 -4.34 -20.33
CA PHE A 214 -2.14 -4.82 -19.52
C PHE A 214 -0.80 -4.55 -20.17
N VAL A 215 0.23 -4.45 -19.36
CA VAL A 215 1.63 -4.49 -19.77
C VAL A 215 2.37 -5.48 -18.87
N THR A 216 2.96 -6.51 -19.47
CA THR A 216 3.72 -7.54 -18.74
C THR A 216 5.02 -7.89 -19.48
N ARG A 217 6.00 -8.45 -18.76
CA ARG A 217 7.21 -8.98 -19.38
C ARG A 217 6.97 -10.39 -19.95
N ALA A 218 7.38 -10.63 -21.18
CA ALA A 218 7.35 -11.96 -21.76
C ALA A 218 8.33 -12.91 -21.04
N LYS A 219 7.93 -14.18 -20.87
CA LYS A 219 8.86 -15.25 -20.49
C LYS A 219 9.69 -15.67 -21.69
N SER A 220 10.92 -16.16 -21.47
CA SER A 220 11.83 -16.57 -22.54
C SER A 220 11.26 -17.68 -23.43
N ASN A 221 10.38 -18.51 -22.89
CA ASN A 221 9.71 -19.59 -23.62
C ASN A 221 8.41 -19.16 -24.31
N THR A 222 8.04 -17.88 -24.27
CA THR A 222 6.85 -17.38 -24.97
C THR A 222 7.03 -17.49 -26.48
N LYS A 223 6.23 -18.33 -27.13
CA LYS A 223 6.24 -18.49 -28.60
C LYS A 223 5.26 -17.53 -29.23
N PHE A 224 5.80 -16.57 -29.98
CA PHE A 224 5.06 -15.47 -30.58
C PHE A 224 5.38 -15.44 -32.09
N GLN A 225 4.36 -15.60 -32.94
CA GLN A 225 4.46 -15.46 -34.38
C GLN A 225 4.12 -14.02 -34.78
N ARG A 226 5.11 -13.31 -35.26
CA ARG A 226 4.94 -11.97 -35.82
C ARG A 226 4.04 -12.03 -37.07
N ARG A 227 3.06 -11.16 -37.11
CA ARG A 227 2.19 -10.90 -38.26
C ARG A 227 2.58 -9.61 -38.95
N TYR A 228 2.90 -8.58 -38.18
CA TYR A 228 3.26 -7.25 -38.66
C TYR A 228 4.38 -6.64 -37.82
N SER A 229 5.26 -5.80 -38.42
CA SER A 229 6.24 -4.99 -37.74
C SER A 229 5.94 -3.51 -38.00
N HIS A 230 5.76 -2.76 -36.94
CA HIS A 230 5.61 -1.31 -37.01
C HIS A 230 6.97 -0.63 -37.13
N PRO A 231 7.07 0.51 -37.80
CA PRO A 231 8.30 1.29 -37.86
C PRO A 231 8.67 1.78 -36.48
N VAL A 232 9.96 1.77 -36.15
CA VAL A 232 10.50 2.25 -34.87
C VAL A 232 11.73 3.11 -35.12
N ASP A 233 11.84 4.20 -34.37
CA ASP A 233 13.05 5.03 -34.35
C ASP A 233 14.05 4.43 -33.35
N ARG A 234 14.99 3.68 -33.87
CA ARG A 234 16.04 3.02 -33.07
C ARG A 234 17.20 3.94 -32.71
N ILE A 235 17.26 5.11 -33.29
CA ILE A 235 18.35 6.09 -33.07
C ILE A 235 18.02 6.94 -31.87
N ASN A 236 16.81 7.48 -31.82
CA ASN A 236 16.39 8.43 -30.80
C ASN A 236 15.60 7.79 -29.65
N THR A 237 15.24 6.48 -29.75
CA THR A 237 14.45 5.79 -28.74
C THR A 237 15.11 4.48 -28.30
N PRO A 238 14.84 4.00 -27.08
CA PRO A 238 15.33 2.70 -26.62
C PRO A 238 14.61 1.51 -27.29
N VAL A 239 13.63 1.76 -28.16
CA VAL A 239 12.80 0.72 -28.78
C VAL A 239 13.57 0.00 -29.89
N LEU A 240 13.66 -1.32 -29.78
CA LEU A 240 14.30 -2.18 -30.75
C LEU A 240 13.34 -2.73 -31.80
N CYS A 241 12.14 -3.05 -31.40
CA CYS A 241 11.04 -3.42 -32.30
C CYS A 241 9.67 -3.25 -31.65
N ASP A 242 8.67 -3.07 -32.51
CA ASP A 242 7.26 -3.01 -32.21
C ASP A 242 6.51 -3.91 -33.20
N GLN A 243 5.82 -4.92 -32.71
CA GLN A 243 5.27 -5.98 -33.53
C GLN A 243 3.90 -6.42 -33.08
N THR A 244 3.00 -6.62 -34.02
CA THR A 244 1.74 -7.31 -33.82
C THR A 244 1.88 -8.78 -34.23
N GLY A 245 1.35 -9.69 -33.43
CA GLY A 245 1.39 -11.12 -33.71
C GLY A 245 0.44 -11.93 -32.84
N VAL A 246 0.57 -13.24 -32.92
CA VAL A 246 -0.26 -14.21 -32.22
C VAL A 246 0.60 -15.21 -31.46
N LEU A 247 0.04 -15.81 -30.44
CA LEU A 247 0.64 -16.94 -29.73
C LEU A 247 0.51 -18.21 -30.57
N THR A 248 1.52 -19.07 -30.52
CA THR A 248 1.57 -20.28 -31.36
C THR A 248 1.52 -21.60 -30.58
N ILE A 249 1.78 -21.58 -29.27
CA ILE A 249 1.56 -22.76 -28.43
C ILE A 249 0.05 -22.98 -28.28
N TYR A 250 -0.40 -24.18 -28.56
CA TYR A 250 -1.84 -24.53 -28.58
C TYR A 250 -2.61 -23.98 -27.37
N TYR A 251 -2.19 -24.30 -26.17
CA TYR A 251 -2.87 -23.82 -24.94
C TYR A 251 -2.83 -22.29 -24.83
N SER A 252 -1.68 -21.66 -25.05
CA SER A 252 -1.55 -20.21 -24.99
C SER A 252 -2.43 -19.49 -26.03
N ALA A 253 -2.49 -20.04 -27.26
CA ALA A 253 -3.32 -19.50 -28.33
C ALA A 253 -4.83 -19.72 -28.07
N LYS A 254 -5.20 -20.83 -27.43
CA LYS A 254 -6.58 -21.08 -26.97
C LYS A 254 -7.00 -20.10 -25.87
N ASP A 255 -6.12 -19.89 -24.86
CA ASP A 255 -6.38 -19.04 -23.72
C ASP A 255 -6.38 -17.55 -24.10
N TYR A 256 -5.61 -17.15 -25.10
CA TYR A 256 -5.57 -15.79 -25.64
C TYR A 256 -5.66 -15.83 -27.18
N PRO A 257 -6.85 -15.89 -27.76
CA PRO A 257 -7.04 -16.08 -29.22
C PRO A 257 -6.86 -14.80 -30.05
N GLN A 258 -6.75 -13.64 -29.41
CA GLN A 258 -6.62 -12.33 -30.06
C GLN A 258 -5.15 -11.98 -30.35
N PRO A 259 -4.90 -11.08 -31.32
CA PRO A 259 -3.57 -10.53 -31.52
C PRO A 259 -3.03 -9.83 -30.28
N LEU A 260 -1.71 -9.96 -30.07
CA LEU A 260 -0.96 -9.26 -29.04
C LEU A 260 0.08 -8.35 -29.71
N ARG A 261 0.41 -7.27 -29.02
CA ARG A 261 1.53 -6.41 -29.36
C ARG A 261 2.74 -6.79 -28.53
N ARG A 262 3.88 -6.96 -29.18
CA ARG A 262 5.19 -7.21 -28.59
C ARG A 262 6.09 -6.02 -28.81
N VAL A 263 6.50 -5.36 -27.75
CA VAL A 263 7.46 -4.25 -27.78
C VAL A 263 8.76 -4.71 -27.11
N VAL A 264 9.88 -4.49 -27.77
CA VAL A 264 11.21 -4.78 -27.22
C VAL A 264 11.98 -3.48 -27.07
N THR A 265 12.48 -3.23 -25.87
CA THR A 265 13.28 -2.04 -25.55
C THR A 265 14.62 -2.44 -24.93
N ARG A 266 15.56 -1.50 -24.88
CA ARG A 266 16.73 -1.59 -24.00
C ARG A 266 16.48 -0.79 -22.73
N ASP A 267 16.92 -1.33 -21.61
CA ASP A 267 16.98 -0.54 -20.38
C ASP A 267 18.29 0.28 -20.30
N GLU A 268 18.46 1.02 -19.22
CA GLU A 268 19.63 1.87 -18.97
C GLU A 268 20.95 1.09 -18.89
N THR A 269 20.89 -0.22 -18.58
CA THR A 269 22.04 -1.13 -18.53
C THR A 269 22.33 -1.78 -19.89
N GLY A 270 21.52 -1.49 -20.92
CA GLY A 270 21.60 -2.10 -22.25
C GLY A 270 20.89 -3.45 -22.34
N GLN A 271 20.27 -3.97 -21.28
CA GLN A 271 19.55 -5.24 -21.29
C GLN A 271 18.28 -5.14 -22.15
N ARG A 272 18.01 -6.19 -22.92
CA ARG A 272 16.79 -6.27 -23.72
C ARG A 272 15.62 -6.71 -22.86
N LEU A 273 14.57 -5.90 -22.86
CA LEU A 273 13.29 -6.17 -22.20
C LEU A 273 12.23 -6.39 -23.27
N THR A 274 11.47 -7.48 -23.15
CA THR A 274 10.37 -7.80 -24.06
C THR A 274 9.06 -7.70 -23.31
N PHE A 275 8.17 -6.82 -23.79
CA PHE A 275 6.85 -6.59 -23.24
C PHE A 275 5.76 -7.15 -24.14
N LEU A 276 4.69 -7.64 -23.54
CA LEU A 276 3.43 -8.00 -24.18
C LEU A 276 2.33 -7.07 -23.66
N THR A 277 1.47 -6.64 -24.56
CA THR A 277 0.32 -5.79 -24.26
C THR A 277 -0.81 -6.01 -25.26
N ASN A 278 -2.04 -5.72 -24.86
CA ASN A 278 -3.20 -5.64 -25.74
C ASN A 278 -3.49 -4.18 -26.19
N ASN A 279 -2.66 -3.20 -25.80
CA ASN A 279 -2.82 -1.83 -26.25
C ASN A 279 -2.00 -1.58 -27.52
N PHE A 280 -2.68 -1.16 -28.60
CA PHE A 280 -2.07 -0.87 -29.91
C PHE A 280 -1.97 0.64 -30.18
N ALA A 281 -2.58 1.49 -29.34
CA ALA A 281 -2.65 2.93 -29.57
C ALA A 281 -1.45 3.70 -29.00
N LEU A 282 -0.91 3.25 -27.86
CA LEU A 282 0.20 3.96 -27.21
C LEU A 282 1.49 3.88 -28.05
N LYS A 283 2.30 4.94 -27.98
CA LYS A 283 3.67 4.93 -28.53
C LYS A 283 4.49 3.82 -27.87
N PRO A 284 5.35 3.10 -28.62
CA PRO A 284 6.09 1.95 -28.05
C PRO A 284 7.05 2.35 -26.90
N GLU A 285 7.56 3.59 -26.88
CA GLU A 285 8.39 4.14 -25.79
C GLU A 285 7.64 4.17 -24.47
N LEU A 286 6.33 4.53 -24.53
CA LEU A 286 5.48 4.60 -23.35
C LEU A 286 5.25 3.23 -22.71
N ILE A 287 5.25 2.15 -23.48
CA ILE A 287 5.07 0.79 -22.93
C ILE A 287 6.20 0.45 -21.95
N GLY A 288 7.45 0.71 -22.33
CA GLY A 288 8.60 0.52 -21.44
C GLY A 288 8.60 1.46 -20.24
N ALA A 289 8.23 2.72 -20.46
CA ALA A 289 8.13 3.73 -19.40
C ALA A 289 7.04 3.37 -18.39
N LEU A 290 5.86 2.93 -18.85
CA LEU A 290 4.78 2.44 -17.99
C LEU A 290 5.24 1.25 -17.15
N TYR A 291 5.87 0.27 -17.77
CA TYR A 291 6.32 -0.91 -17.03
C TYR A 291 7.31 -0.57 -15.91
N ARG A 292 8.15 0.44 -16.08
CA ARG A 292 9.04 0.93 -15.02
C ARG A 292 8.27 1.44 -13.80
N GLN A 293 7.08 2.04 -14.00
CA GLN A 293 6.25 2.51 -12.89
C GLN A 293 5.77 1.37 -11.99
N ARG A 294 5.78 0.12 -12.44
CA ARG A 294 5.46 -1.04 -11.61
C ARG A 294 6.30 -1.11 -10.33
N TRP A 295 7.54 -0.59 -10.37
CA TRP A 295 8.42 -0.55 -9.19
C TRP A 295 7.81 0.19 -8.00
N GLN A 296 6.85 1.07 -8.19
CA GLN A 296 6.18 1.78 -7.09
C GLN A 296 5.48 0.84 -6.12
N VAL A 297 4.98 -0.33 -6.57
CA VAL A 297 4.38 -1.31 -5.66
C VAL A 297 5.42 -1.93 -4.72
N GLU A 298 6.65 -2.12 -5.19
CA GLU A 298 7.76 -2.60 -4.35
C GLU A 298 8.19 -1.54 -3.33
N LEU A 299 8.20 -0.26 -3.72
CA LEU A 299 8.41 0.86 -2.80
C LEU A 299 7.31 0.95 -1.75
N PHE A 300 6.04 0.76 -2.14
CA PHE A 300 4.92 0.66 -1.21
C PHE A 300 5.12 -0.48 -0.21
N PHE A 301 5.51 -1.67 -0.65
CA PHE A 301 5.80 -2.80 0.24
C PHE A 301 6.98 -2.52 1.19
N LYS A 302 8.04 -1.92 0.67
CA LYS A 302 9.18 -1.50 1.48
C LYS A 302 8.71 -0.53 2.57
N TRP A 303 7.90 0.45 2.18
CA TRP A 303 7.35 1.45 3.08
C TRP A 303 6.50 0.81 4.19
N ILE A 304 5.50 -0.01 3.84
CA ILE A 304 4.63 -0.72 4.79
C ILE A 304 5.45 -1.60 5.75
N LYS A 305 6.41 -2.37 5.23
CA LYS A 305 7.24 -3.25 6.06
C LYS A 305 8.15 -2.49 7.02
N GLN A 306 8.72 -1.39 6.61
CA GLN A 306 9.71 -0.65 7.39
C GLN A 306 9.05 0.34 8.36
N HIS A 307 8.09 1.12 7.90
CA HIS A 307 7.52 2.21 8.67
C HIS A 307 6.31 1.81 9.51
N LEU A 308 5.52 0.86 9.05
CA LEU A 308 4.40 0.32 9.84
C LEU A 308 4.74 -0.99 10.56
N ARG A 309 6.03 -1.37 10.54
CA ARG A 309 6.58 -2.48 11.34
C ARG A 309 5.79 -3.80 11.27
N ILE A 310 5.20 -4.12 10.10
CA ILE A 310 4.49 -5.40 9.93
C ILE A 310 5.44 -6.61 9.79
N LYS A 311 6.75 -6.43 9.94
CA LYS A 311 7.71 -7.54 10.06
C LYS A 311 7.70 -8.20 11.43
N GLN A 312 7.26 -7.47 12.47
CA GLN A 312 7.10 -7.95 13.84
C GLN A 312 5.64 -7.85 14.24
N PHE A 313 4.97 -9.00 14.34
CA PHE A 313 3.59 -9.02 14.75
C PHE A 313 3.47 -8.99 16.27
N LEU A 314 2.53 -8.17 16.75
CA LEU A 314 2.22 -7.98 18.16
C LEU A 314 1.34 -9.09 18.75
N GLY A 315 0.94 -10.06 17.93
CA GLY A 315 0.15 -11.22 18.32
C GLY A 315 0.39 -12.37 17.35
N THR A 316 0.13 -13.60 17.79
CA THR A 316 0.47 -14.82 17.05
C THR A 316 -0.71 -15.47 16.33
N SER A 317 -1.96 -15.11 16.69
CA SER A 317 -3.13 -15.64 16.00
C SER A 317 -3.29 -15.01 14.61
N GLU A 318 -3.92 -15.73 13.69
CA GLU A 318 -4.25 -15.23 12.36
C GLU A 318 -5.03 -13.92 12.43
N ASN A 319 -6.00 -13.83 13.33
CA ASN A 319 -6.80 -12.63 13.53
C ASN A 319 -5.96 -11.44 13.98
N ALA A 320 -5.01 -11.64 14.91
CA ALA A 320 -4.13 -10.56 15.39
C ALA A 320 -3.21 -10.04 14.28
N VAL A 321 -2.66 -10.93 13.45
CA VAL A 321 -1.81 -10.59 12.32
C VAL A 321 -2.60 -9.79 11.28
N LYS A 322 -3.78 -10.28 10.88
CA LYS A 322 -4.64 -9.56 9.91
C LYS A 322 -5.10 -8.22 10.46
N THR A 323 -5.47 -8.14 11.74
CA THR A 323 -5.83 -6.88 12.41
C THR A 323 -4.69 -5.86 12.33
N GLN A 324 -3.46 -6.27 12.67
CA GLN A 324 -2.31 -5.37 12.62
C GLN A 324 -2.04 -4.87 11.20
N ILE A 325 -2.08 -5.75 10.19
CA ILE A 325 -1.87 -5.37 8.79
C ILE A 325 -2.94 -4.37 8.33
N TRP A 326 -4.22 -4.64 8.62
CA TRP A 326 -5.29 -3.76 8.19
C TRP A 326 -5.28 -2.40 8.90
N ILE A 327 -4.94 -2.35 10.19
CA ILE A 327 -4.76 -1.07 10.88
C ILE A 327 -3.55 -0.32 10.32
N ALA A 328 -2.47 -1.02 9.94
CA ALA A 328 -1.33 -0.41 9.25
C ALA A 328 -1.74 0.21 7.90
N VAL A 329 -2.55 -0.49 7.11
CA VAL A 329 -3.11 0.05 5.86
C VAL A 329 -3.99 1.27 6.14
N CYS A 330 -4.88 1.21 7.14
CA CYS A 330 -5.69 2.38 7.53
C CYS A 330 -4.82 3.57 7.90
N THR A 331 -3.75 3.35 8.66
CA THR A 331 -2.81 4.40 9.09
C THR A 331 -2.09 5.00 7.88
N TYR A 332 -1.61 4.16 6.93
CA TYR A 332 -1.01 4.62 5.69
C TYR A 332 -1.94 5.55 4.91
N VAL A 333 -3.15 5.07 4.65
CA VAL A 333 -4.14 5.82 3.87
C VAL A 333 -4.57 7.09 4.59
N LEU A 334 -4.67 7.06 5.92
CA LEU A 334 -4.97 8.26 6.72
C LEU A 334 -3.89 9.34 6.56
N ILE A 335 -2.61 8.97 6.60
CA ILE A 335 -1.50 9.92 6.38
C ILE A 335 -1.51 10.43 4.95
N ALA A 336 -1.83 9.59 3.96
CA ALA A 336 -1.99 10.02 2.58
C ALA A 336 -3.15 11.06 2.44
N ILE A 337 -4.29 10.81 3.08
CA ILE A 337 -5.42 11.77 3.12
C ILE A 337 -4.99 13.08 3.78
N LEU A 338 -4.28 12.99 4.91
CA LEU A 338 -3.78 14.15 5.64
C LEU A 338 -2.87 15.00 4.77
N LYS A 339 -1.87 14.37 4.13
CA LYS A 339 -0.95 15.03 3.20
C LYS A 339 -1.68 15.88 2.17
N LYS A 340 -2.69 15.31 1.52
CA LYS A 340 -3.45 16.00 0.47
C LYS A 340 -4.35 17.10 1.02
N ARG A 341 -5.10 16.83 2.09
CA ARG A 341 -6.00 17.82 2.69
C ARG A 341 -5.29 19.04 3.25
N LEU A 342 -4.07 18.87 3.72
CA LEU A 342 -3.25 19.93 4.28
C LEU A 342 -2.24 20.51 3.29
N ASN A 343 -2.23 20.05 2.04
CA ASN A 343 -1.31 20.48 0.99
C ASN A 343 0.17 20.39 1.41
N LEU A 344 0.57 19.30 2.07
CA LEU A 344 1.92 19.13 2.60
C LEU A 344 2.91 18.78 1.49
N PRO A 345 4.04 19.49 1.36
CA PRO A 345 5.07 19.21 0.37
C PRO A 345 5.88 17.95 0.71
N ASN A 346 5.97 17.62 2.00
CA ASN A 346 6.76 16.52 2.53
C ASN A 346 6.35 15.17 1.94
N SER A 347 7.31 14.27 1.76
CA SER A 347 7.03 12.87 1.47
C SER A 347 6.29 12.20 2.64
N LEU A 348 5.57 11.09 2.36
CA LEU A 348 4.92 10.33 3.44
C LEU A 348 5.93 9.83 4.49
N HIS A 349 7.17 9.57 4.08
CA HIS A 349 8.25 9.16 4.97
C HIS A 349 8.64 10.27 5.94
N GLU A 350 8.92 11.47 5.45
CA GLU A 350 9.24 12.64 6.28
C GLU A 350 8.11 12.98 7.25
N ILE A 351 6.87 12.95 6.76
CA ILE A 351 5.69 13.15 7.62
C ILE A 351 5.70 12.18 8.79
N LEU A 352 5.91 10.88 8.54
CA LEU A 352 5.94 9.89 9.61
C LEU A 352 7.12 10.07 10.57
N GLN A 353 8.30 10.42 10.07
CA GLN A 353 9.45 10.68 10.92
C GLN A 353 9.18 11.84 11.89
N ILE A 354 8.67 12.96 11.38
CA ILE A 354 8.29 14.11 12.21
C ILE A 354 7.20 13.72 13.22
N LEU A 355 6.13 13.08 12.74
CA LEU A 355 5.01 12.67 13.60
C LEU A 355 5.45 11.69 14.69
N SER A 356 6.40 10.81 14.43
CA SER A 356 6.86 9.82 15.42
C SER A 356 7.43 10.46 16.71
N LEU A 357 7.94 11.65 16.61
CA LEU A 357 8.54 12.41 17.75
C LEU A 357 7.56 13.39 18.39
N THR A 358 6.52 13.82 17.67
CA THR A 358 5.72 15.00 18.03
C THR A 358 4.27 14.70 18.42
N MET A 359 3.89 13.41 18.55
CA MET A 359 2.51 12.98 18.81
C MET A 359 1.84 13.62 20.04
N PHE A 360 2.63 14.00 21.03
CA PHE A 360 2.16 14.59 22.28
C PHE A 360 2.27 16.11 22.34
N GLU A 361 2.71 16.74 21.26
CA GLU A 361 2.74 18.20 21.15
C GLU A 361 1.36 18.77 20.84
N THR A 362 1.17 20.04 21.12
CA THR A 362 -0.05 20.79 20.82
C THR A 362 0.10 21.74 19.63
N THR A 363 1.27 21.71 19.00
CA THR A 363 1.57 22.48 17.80
C THR A 363 0.59 22.14 16.68
N PRO A 364 0.00 23.10 15.98
CA PRO A 364 -0.82 22.84 14.80
C PRO A 364 -0.01 22.05 13.75
N ILE A 365 -0.61 20.99 13.22
CA ILE A 365 0.07 20.04 12.32
C ILE A 365 0.62 20.72 11.06
N ASN A 366 -0.07 21.77 10.56
CA ASN A 366 0.38 22.56 9.43
C ASN A 366 1.68 23.33 9.72
N GLN A 367 1.84 23.85 10.93
CA GLN A 367 3.06 24.54 11.36
C GLN A 367 4.20 23.55 11.59
N LEU A 368 3.87 22.38 12.11
CA LEU A 368 4.84 21.33 12.37
C LEU A 368 5.45 20.75 11.07
N LEU A 369 4.60 20.54 10.06
CA LEU A 369 4.99 19.90 8.78
C LEU A 369 5.30 20.91 7.66
N ASN A 370 5.07 22.19 7.89
CA ASN A 370 5.37 23.29 6.98
C ASN A 370 5.90 24.47 7.78
N PRO A 371 7.08 24.35 8.41
CA PRO A 371 7.63 25.44 9.19
C PRO A 371 7.83 26.67 8.29
N PRO A 372 7.47 27.88 8.76
CA PRO A 372 7.75 29.09 8.00
C PRO A 372 9.26 29.14 7.68
N SER A 373 9.61 29.52 6.47
CA SER A 373 10.97 29.54 5.91
C SER A 373 11.87 30.64 6.57
N GLN A 374 11.96 30.67 7.89
CA GLN A 374 12.70 31.65 8.67
C GLN A 374 13.85 31.09 9.51
N PHE A 375 14.35 29.90 9.20
CA PHE A 375 15.68 29.54 9.67
C PHE A 375 16.66 29.71 8.51
N THR A 376 17.19 30.92 8.35
CA THR A 376 18.41 31.15 7.57
C THR A 376 19.59 30.60 8.39
N ASP A 377 20.63 30.06 7.73
CA ASP A 377 21.85 29.51 8.36
C ASP A 377 22.52 30.43 9.40
N ARG A 378 22.10 31.69 9.49
CA ARG A 378 22.59 32.67 10.48
C ARG A 378 22.08 32.42 11.91
N ASP A 379 20.97 31.72 12.10
CA ASP A 379 20.38 31.50 13.44
C ASP A 379 21.05 30.33 14.18
N PHE A 380 21.77 29.45 13.46
CA PHE A 380 22.52 28.36 14.09
C PHE A 380 23.85 28.79 14.70
N GLU A 381 24.49 29.83 14.17
CA GLU A 381 25.75 30.31 14.71
C GLU A 381 25.61 31.11 16.03
N SER A 382 24.45 31.75 16.27
CA SER A 382 24.22 32.51 17.50
C SER A 382 23.89 31.66 18.72
N ASN A 383 23.23 30.51 18.53
CA ASN A 383 22.83 29.62 19.64
C ASN A 383 23.93 28.66 20.12
N GLN A 384 25.05 28.52 19.40
CA GLN A 384 26.21 27.74 19.85
C GLN A 384 27.15 28.50 20.77
N LEU A 385 27.11 29.83 20.78
CA LEU A 385 27.96 30.65 21.62
C LEU A 385 27.43 30.86 23.05
N ASP A 386 26.14 30.56 23.31
CA ASP A 386 25.53 30.68 24.63
C ASP A 386 25.59 29.37 25.47
N LEU A 387 26.21 28.31 24.96
CA LEU A 387 26.36 27.02 25.63
C LEU A 387 27.83 26.65 25.99
N LEU A 388 28.78 27.58 25.84
CA LEU A 388 30.15 27.50 26.32
C LEU A 388 30.39 28.55 27.39
#